data_a771f90777c57093b9a77174722dd49b
#
_entry.id   a771f90777c57093b9a77174722dd49b
#
_cell.length_a   1.000
_cell.length_b   1.000
_cell.length_c   1.000
_cell.angle_alpha   90.00
_cell.angle_beta   90.00
_cell.angle_gamma   90.00
#
_symmetry.space_group_name_H-M   'P 1'
#
loop_
_entity.id
_entity.type
_entity.pdbx_description
1 polymer ?
#
loop_
_entity_poly.entity_id
_entity_poly.type
_entity_poly.pdbx_seq_one_letter_code
_entity_poly.pdbx_strand_id
1 'polypeptide(L)'
;MTTSAEMDDTCYKTLDELLKKYENNEYMLQRLNTHITTILPNTLENEFKNHEKRVNRTVSLKNNQNVFIQVFLSKNRFFYIPTNNFFYEYTENKYMIVKEDYIIHTLLSSISKDRTLLQWKHKTKINVIKQIKDRPLYNSIPETETIQNVLNILYPAFFSSKKIAKYFLTIIGDNILKKNQSLIFLVSQNMKQFLVELDNVAVSSIGNTNTTSNFMTKYHENHLYENCRLIKLNGIYSKDYWREKLNIFGLDLLCVATHYSKRYTNSDLFIVNNSDEELKKYAFYVKSNTQQTIIDEFCDKCIITTNSEYKMEWKNVHFIWKQFLSKYNIPNVIYSTVFKNLFMDKYSYLPNTDQFFGITSTFLPMHGQFISFWNNVITINDPTTETFDSEFEIDEIHTLFKMWMISSVSSISEETILNIIKHFFPTVEIVDDKFILNISCSLWNKIEDINKSFKYIKECVIKDTCDELLSFDDIYRSYCYYCTQNKINNVVSKQYYDKYLYHNCAEYIEYETFIKMDFIINY
;
A
#
# COMPACT_ATOMS: atom_id res chain seq x y z
N MET A 1 58.48 29.39 -0.96
CA MET A 1 59.18 28.46 -1.89
C MET A 1 60.37 29.24 -2.42
N THR A 2 61.58 28.89 -1.94
CA THR A 2 62.83 29.40 -2.49
C THR A 2 62.97 28.93 -3.97
N THR A 3 63.29 29.85 -4.85
CA THR A 3 63.46 29.54 -6.28
C THR A 3 64.68 28.64 -6.48
N SER A 4 64.69 27.78 -7.51
CA SER A 4 65.80 26.86 -7.82
C SER A 4 67.15 27.61 -7.87
N ALA A 5 67.15 28.85 -8.42
CA ALA A 5 68.34 29.71 -8.50
C ALA A 5 68.85 30.18 -7.11
N GLU A 6 67.98 30.40 -6.16
CA GLU A 6 68.38 30.80 -4.77
C GLU A 6 68.94 29.58 -4.01
N MET A 7 68.48 28.35 -4.29
CA MET A 7 69.04 27.13 -3.71
C MET A 7 70.43 26.86 -4.26
N ASP A 8 70.66 27.00 -5.55
CA ASP A 8 71.96 26.82 -6.21
C ASP A 8 73.02 27.77 -5.68
N ASP A 9 72.66 29.09 -5.54
CA ASP A 9 73.57 30.14 -5.03
C ASP A 9 73.96 29.85 -3.54
N THR A 10 73.01 29.34 -2.75
CA THR A 10 73.23 29.00 -1.35
C THR A 10 74.16 27.80 -1.20
N CYS A 11 74.03 26.77 -2.07
CA CYS A 11 74.89 25.61 -2.08
C CYS A 11 76.34 25.95 -2.44
N TYR A 12 76.55 26.76 -3.51
CA TYR A 12 77.87 27.24 -3.91
C TYR A 12 78.53 28.07 -2.82
N LYS A 13 77.84 29.01 -2.20
CA LYS A 13 78.33 29.80 -1.09
C LYS A 13 78.81 28.96 0.10
N THR A 14 77.98 27.96 0.51
CA THR A 14 78.32 27.07 1.60
C THR A 14 79.53 26.23 1.28
N LEU A 15 79.69 25.77 0.05
CA LEU A 15 80.83 25.00 -0.40
C LEU A 15 82.11 25.85 -0.39
N ASP A 16 82.03 27.09 -0.86
CA ASP A 16 83.12 28.05 -0.86
C ASP A 16 83.56 28.41 0.56
N GLU A 17 82.63 28.61 1.46
CA GLU A 17 82.89 28.84 2.88
C GLU A 17 83.62 27.66 3.55
N LEU A 18 83.23 26.42 3.25
CA LEU A 18 83.90 25.24 3.77
C LEU A 18 85.31 25.04 3.20
N LEU A 19 85.51 25.33 1.94
CA LEU A 19 86.82 25.29 1.28
C LEU A 19 87.79 26.34 1.89
N LYS A 20 87.33 27.59 2.08
CA LYS A 20 88.09 28.66 2.73
C LYS A 20 88.40 28.34 4.17
N LYS A 21 87.44 27.83 4.91
CA LYS A 21 87.60 27.47 6.33
C LYS A 21 88.69 26.45 6.60
N TYR A 22 88.86 25.51 5.68
CA TYR A 22 89.83 24.41 5.85
C TYR A 22 91.02 24.53 4.91
N GLU A 23 91.26 25.68 4.24
CA GLU A 23 92.36 25.94 3.29
C GLU A 23 93.76 25.58 3.82
N ASN A 24 94.05 25.76 5.12
CA ASN A 24 95.29 25.44 5.78
C ASN A 24 95.31 24.02 6.44
N ASN A 25 94.35 23.17 6.21
CA ASN A 25 94.26 21.83 6.79
C ASN A 25 94.10 20.78 5.71
N GLU A 26 95.22 20.22 5.24
CA GLU A 26 95.28 19.26 4.14
C GLU A 26 94.39 18.00 4.42
N TYR A 27 94.37 17.51 5.67
CA TYR A 27 93.55 16.38 6.06
C TYR A 27 92.04 16.68 5.90
N MET A 28 91.61 17.86 6.32
CA MET A 28 90.22 18.25 6.20
C MET A 28 89.81 18.53 4.74
N LEU A 29 90.70 19.08 3.90
CA LEU A 29 90.46 19.25 2.47
C LEU A 29 90.33 17.92 1.75
N GLN A 30 91.18 16.96 2.05
CA GLN A 30 91.04 15.59 1.48
C GLN A 30 89.75 14.93 1.90
N ARG A 31 89.35 15.12 3.16
CA ARG A 31 88.05 14.60 3.67
C ARG A 31 86.87 15.27 2.95
N LEU A 32 86.90 16.59 2.84
CA LEU A 32 85.85 17.36 2.14
C LEU A 32 85.74 16.92 0.68
N ASN A 33 86.86 16.80 -0.01
CA ASN A 33 86.89 16.33 -1.41
C ASN A 33 86.29 14.92 -1.51
N THR A 34 86.66 13.99 -0.63
CA THR A 34 86.08 12.65 -0.64
C THR A 34 84.57 12.66 -0.36
N HIS A 35 84.13 13.54 0.52
CA HIS A 35 82.72 13.70 0.82
C HIS A 35 81.94 14.22 -0.41
N ILE A 36 82.44 15.23 -1.09
CA ILE A 36 81.79 15.88 -2.23
C ILE A 36 81.85 14.97 -3.46
N THR A 37 82.97 14.35 -3.75
CA THR A 37 83.15 13.60 -4.99
C THR A 37 82.66 12.18 -4.96
N THR A 38 82.65 11.55 -3.74
CA THR A 38 82.31 10.12 -3.63
C THR A 38 81.08 9.86 -2.72
N ILE A 39 81.08 10.45 -1.52
CA ILE A 39 80.08 10.09 -0.52
C ILE A 39 78.73 10.76 -0.86
N LEU A 40 78.74 12.06 -1.13
CA LEU A 40 77.55 12.83 -1.44
C LEU A 40 76.80 12.34 -2.70
N PRO A 41 77.47 12.12 -3.86
CA PRO A 41 76.80 11.59 -5.04
C PRO A 41 76.18 10.22 -4.79
N ASN A 42 76.92 9.30 -4.13
CA ASN A 42 76.41 7.97 -3.81
C ASN A 42 75.21 8.01 -2.83
N THR A 43 75.26 8.93 -1.85
CA THR A 43 74.15 9.11 -0.92
C THR A 43 72.91 9.62 -1.60
N LEU A 44 73.04 10.68 -2.46
CA LEU A 44 71.95 11.25 -3.20
C LEU A 44 71.36 10.25 -4.20
N GLU A 45 72.19 9.48 -4.90
CA GLU A 45 71.69 8.41 -5.78
C GLU A 45 70.90 7.33 -5.04
N ASN A 46 71.36 6.94 -3.87
CA ASN A 46 70.64 5.99 -3.03
C ASN A 46 69.31 6.58 -2.49
N GLU A 47 69.31 7.85 -2.08
CA GLU A 47 68.09 8.54 -1.67
C GLU A 47 67.09 8.68 -2.82
N PHE A 48 67.58 9.05 -4.02
CA PHE A 48 66.75 9.14 -5.22
C PHE A 48 66.12 7.78 -5.56
N LYS A 49 66.91 6.69 -5.60
CA LYS A 49 66.43 5.32 -5.85
C LYS A 49 65.42 4.88 -4.79
N ASN A 50 65.63 5.26 -3.53
CA ASN A 50 64.68 4.94 -2.45
C ASN A 50 63.42 5.76 -2.55
N HIS A 51 63.52 7.05 -2.91
CA HIS A 51 62.37 7.90 -3.19
C HIS A 51 61.55 7.36 -4.36
N GLU A 52 62.18 7.05 -5.49
CA GLU A 52 61.51 6.46 -6.66
C GLU A 52 60.82 5.15 -6.33
N LYS A 53 61.46 4.25 -5.58
CA LYS A 53 60.84 3.00 -5.09
C LYS A 53 59.62 3.28 -4.22
N ARG A 54 59.65 4.28 -3.32
CA ARG A 54 58.53 4.67 -2.47
C ARG A 54 57.37 5.23 -3.33
N VAL A 55 57.63 6.11 -4.28
CA VAL A 55 56.65 6.66 -5.21
C VAL A 55 55.98 5.56 -6.02
N ASN A 56 56.76 4.70 -6.67
CA ASN A 56 56.28 3.60 -7.50
C ASN A 56 55.46 2.61 -6.68
N ARG A 57 55.87 2.28 -5.44
CA ARG A 57 55.09 1.47 -4.53
C ARG A 57 53.76 2.13 -4.16
N THR A 58 53.77 3.44 -3.89
CA THR A 58 52.57 4.18 -3.56
C THR A 58 51.58 4.22 -4.71
N VAL A 59 52.06 4.46 -5.95
CA VAL A 59 51.25 4.44 -7.18
C VAL A 59 50.65 3.05 -7.40
N SER A 60 51.49 2.00 -7.31
CA SER A 60 51.04 0.61 -7.45
C SER A 60 49.97 0.24 -6.41
N LEU A 61 50.16 0.58 -5.15
CA LEU A 61 49.18 0.33 -4.08
C LEU A 61 47.89 1.10 -4.30
N LYS A 62 47.94 2.33 -4.78
CA LYS A 62 46.75 3.13 -5.11
C LYS A 62 45.97 2.51 -6.26
N ASN A 63 46.63 2.00 -7.28
CA ASN A 63 46.00 1.30 -8.40
C ASN A 63 45.36 0.00 -7.93
N ASN A 64 46.06 -0.81 -7.14
CA ASN A 64 45.52 -2.05 -6.56
C ASN A 64 44.31 -1.77 -5.65
N GLN A 65 44.35 -0.70 -4.85
CA GLN A 65 43.22 -0.26 -4.04
C GLN A 65 42.00 0.09 -4.90
N ASN A 66 42.20 0.87 -5.98
CA ASN A 66 41.11 1.26 -6.88
C ASN A 66 40.48 0.04 -7.56
N VAL A 67 41.31 -0.89 -8.06
CA VAL A 67 40.82 -2.14 -8.66
C VAL A 67 40.04 -2.98 -7.64
N PHE A 68 40.59 -3.15 -6.44
CA PHE A 68 39.89 -3.86 -5.37
C PHE A 68 38.53 -3.24 -5.05
N ILE A 69 38.47 -1.91 -4.87
CA ILE A 69 37.24 -1.19 -4.57
C ILE A 69 36.21 -1.42 -5.67
N GLN A 70 36.61 -1.32 -6.94
CA GLN A 70 35.70 -1.54 -8.08
C GLN A 70 35.16 -2.98 -8.08
N VAL A 71 36.00 -3.97 -7.89
CA VAL A 71 35.62 -5.39 -7.81
C VAL A 71 34.71 -5.65 -6.61
N PHE A 72 35.03 -5.10 -5.44
CA PHE A 72 34.21 -5.26 -4.23
C PHE A 72 32.82 -4.67 -4.42
N LEU A 73 32.73 -3.43 -4.95
CA LEU A 73 31.46 -2.74 -5.16
C LEU A 73 30.66 -3.24 -6.37
N SER A 74 31.26 -4.00 -7.28
CA SER A 74 30.54 -4.69 -8.34
C SER A 74 29.92 -6.00 -7.86
N LYS A 75 30.59 -6.70 -6.94
CA LYS A 75 30.06 -7.93 -6.33
C LYS A 75 28.99 -7.67 -5.27
N ASN A 76 29.17 -6.59 -4.49
CA ASN A 76 28.27 -6.24 -3.39
C ASN A 76 27.58 -4.93 -3.74
N ARG A 77 26.29 -5.01 -4.05
CA ARG A 77 25.46 -3.87 -4.47
C ARG A 77 24.95 -3.10 -3.24
N PHE A 78 25.83 -2.31 -2.64
CA PHE A 78 25.49 -1.45 -1.50
C PHE A 78 25.05 -0.06 -1.98
N PHE A 79 24.05 0.48 -1.27
CA PHE A 79 23.49 1.80 -1.47
C PHE A 79 23.32 2.51 -0.13
N TYR A 80 23.06 3.82 -0.18
CA TYR A 80 22.90 4.65 1.02
C TYR A 80 21.84 5.72 0.83
N ILE A 81 21.12 6.04 1.90
CA ILE A 81 20.22 7.20 1.97
C ILE A 81 20.68 8.12 3.09
N PRO A 82 21.04 9.39 2.78
CA PRO A 82 21.56 10.33 3.78
C PRO A 82 20.49 10.81 4.77
N THR A 83 19.20 10.81 4.42
CA THR A 83 18.12 11.32 5.27
C THR A 83 17.91 10.51 6.55
N ASN A 84 18.10 9.20 6.49
CA ASN A 84 17.95 8.30 7.63
C ASN A 84 19.27 7.62 8.06
N ASN A 85 20.37 7.90 7.34
CA ASN A 85 21.68 7.26 7.55
C ASN A 85 21.67 5.73 7.40
N PHE A 86 20.77 5.18 6.60
CA PHE A 86 20.66 3.74 6.39
C PHE A 86 21.47 3.30 5.17
N PHE A 87 22.10 2.13 5.33
CA PHE A 87 22.72 1.40 4.26
C PHE A 87 21.80 0.29 3.78
N TYR A 88 21.88 -0.01 2.49
CA TYR A 88 21.06 -1.02 1.83
C TYR A 88 21.97 -1.95 1.03
N GLU A 89 21.58 -3.21 1.00
CA GLU A 89 22.19 -4.21 0.13
C GLU A 89 21.13 -4.74 -0.82
N TYR A 90 21.50 -4.94 -2.08
CA TYR A 90 20.66 -5.62 -3.06
C TYR A 90 21.25 -6.99 -3.36
N THR A 91 20.61 -8.03 -2.86
CA THR A 91 21.04 -9.43 -3.00
C THR A 91 19.83 -10.34 -3.16
N GLU A 92 20.00 -11.49 -3.84
CA GLU A 92 18.92 -12.45 -4.06
C GLU A 92 17.60 -11.81 -4.58
N ASN A 93 17.74 -10.84 -5.50
CA ASN A 93 16.63 -10.13 -6.14
C ASN A 93 15.72 -9.31 -5.21
N LYS A 94 16.22 -8.92 -4.02
CA LYS A 94 15.52 -8.03 -3.08
C LYS A 94 16.46 -7.03 -2.41
N TYR A 95 15.88 -5.93 -1.94
CA TYR A 95 16.57 -4.91 -1.16
C TYR A 95 16.43 -5.19 0.33
N MET A 96 17.52 -5.02 1.07
CA MET A 96 17.53 -5.18 2.53
C MET A 96 18.26 -4.02 3.19
N ILE A 97 17.81 -3.62 4.37
CA ILE A 97 18.52 -2.65 5.21
C ILE A 97 19.64 -3.41 5.93
N VAL A 98 20.84 -2.88 5.85
CA VAL A 98 22.03 -3.48 6.50
C VAL A 98 22.72 -2.46 7.40
N LYS A 99 23.41 -2.94 8.42
CA LYS A 99 24.21 -2.09 9.32
C LYS A 99 25.58 -1.81 8.69
N GLU A 100 26.18 -0.64 9.00
CA GLU A 100 27.53 -0.30 8.56
C GLU A 100 28.55 -1.36 9.00
N ASP A 101 28.40 -1.92 10.20
CA ASP A 101 29.28 -2.97 10.73
C ASP A 101 29.28 -4.24 9.86
N TYR A 102 28.13 -4.63 9.31
CA TYR A 102 28.05 -5.74 8.37
C TYR A 102 28.88 -5.48 7.10
N ILE A 103 28.76 -4.28 6.54
CA ILE A 103 29.54 -3.86 5.36
C ILE A 103 31.02 -3.87 5.68
N ILE A 104 31.41 -3.33 6.84
CA ILE A 104 32.79 -3.31 7.30
C ILE A 104 33.32 -4.74 7.48
N HIS A 105 32.56 -5.63 8.10
CA HIS A 105 32.94 -7.03 8.27
C HIS A 105 33.17 -7.73 6.92
N THR A 106 32.24 -7.59 5.99
CA THR A 106 32.33 -8.17 4.64
C THR A 106 33.54 -7.63 3.88
N LEU A 107 33.79 -6.32 3.98
CA LEU A 107 34.96 -5.66 3.38
C LEU A 107 36.28 -6.19 3.98
N LEU A 108 36.37 -6.22 5.32
CA LEU A 108 37.58 -6.65 6.01
C LEU A 108 37.89 -8.11 5.75
N SER A 109 36.87 -8.96 5.65
CA SER A 109 37.01 -10.37 5.27
C SER A 109 37.53 -10.52 3.84
N SER A 110 37.11 -9.62 2.92
CA SER A 110 37.61 -9.60 1.55
C SER A 110 39.07 -9.10 1.45
N ILE A 111 39.43 -8.06 2.21
CA ILE A 111 40.81 -7.53 2.26
C ILE A 111 41.77 -8.56 2.88
N SER A 112 41.35 -9.34 3.88
CA SER A 112 42.22 -10.35 4.52
C SER A 112 42.65 -11.46 3.55
N LYS A 113 41.91 -11.67 2.48
CA LYS A 113 42.30 -12.59 1.40
C LYS A 113 43.34 -11.96 0.45
N ASP A 114 43.43 -10.63 0.38
CA ASP A 114 44.40 -9.89 -0.45
C ASP A 114 45.52 -9.29 0.42
N ARG A 115 46.64 -10.02 0.52
CA ARG A 115 47.78 -9.60 1.31
C ARG A 115 48.39 -8.24 0.89
N THR A 116 48.18 -7.81 -0.34
CA THR A 116 48.74 -6.55 -0.86
C THR A 116 48.14 -5.32 -0.21
N LEU A 117 46.88 -5.39 0.21
CA LEU A 117 46.12 -4.27 0.78
C LEU A 117 46.10 -4.26 2.32
N LEU A 118 46.69 -5.24 3.00
CA LEU A 118 46.70 -5.31 4.47
C LEU A 118 47.22 -4.02 5.12
N GLN A 119 48.28 -3.42 4.57
CA GLN A 119 48.87 -2.17 5.09
C GLN A 119 47.94 -0.96 4.91
N TRP A 120 47.02 -0.99 3.93
CA TRP A 120 46.09 0.08 3.62
C TRP A 120 44.66 -0.23 4.04
N LYS A 121 44.46 -1.21 4.87
CA LYS A 121 43.16 -1.69 5.36
C LYS A 121 42.25 -0.56 5.84
N HIS A 122 42.76 0.34 6.68
CA HIS A 122 41.98 1.46 7.20
C HIS A 122 41.61 2.47 6.12
N LYS A 123 42.56 2.86 5.26
CA LYS A 123 42.34 3.79 4.16
C LYS A 123 41.35 3.23 3.13
N THR A 124 41.44 1.93 2.85
CA THR A 124 40.51 1.24 1.94
C THR A 124 39.11 1.21 2.53
N LYS A 125 38.96 0.95 3.84
CA LYS A 125 37.67 1.02 4.55
C LYS A 125 37.01 2.39 4.36
N ILE A 126 37.72 3.48 4.65
CA ILE A 126 37.19 4.84 4.52
C ILE A 126 36.76 5.13 3.10
N ASN A 127 37.58 4.77 2.10
CA ASN A 127 37.28 5.02 0.70
C ASN A 127 36.05 4.22 0.21
N VAL A 128 35.91 2.96 0.63
CA VAL A 128 34.73 2.14 0.27
C VAL A 128 33.47 2.71 0.88
N ILE A 129 33.45 3.00 2.18
CA ILE A 129 32.29 3.59 2.84
C ILE A 129 31.90 4.93 2.19
N LYS A 130 32.89 5.78 1.85
CA LYS A 130 32.64 7.02 1.12
C LYS A 130 31.97 6.74 -0.23
N GLN A 131 32.50 5.81 -1.03
CA GLN A 131 31.93 5.49 -2.34
C GLN A 131 30.53 4.85 -2.22
N ILE A 132 30.23 4.11 -1.15
CA ILE A 132 28.88 3.60 -0.90
C ILE A 132 27.95 4.78 -0.57
N LYS A 133 28.39 5.75 0.25
CA LYS A 133 27.59 6.96 0.57
C LYS A 133 27.31 7.83 -0.66
N ASP A 134 28.16 7.77 -1.67
CA ASP A 134 27.97 8.45 -2.96
C ASP A 134 27.04 7.65 -3.93
N ARG A 135 26.47 6.50 -3.50
CA ARG A 135 25.55 5.67 -4.27
C ARG A 135 24.14 5.71 -3.66
N PRO A 136 23.30 6.69 -4.01
CA PRO A 136 21.95 6.78 -3.44
C PRO A 136 21.09 5.60 -3.90
N LEU A 137 20.31 5.04 -2.96
CA LEU A 137 19.38 3.92 -3.23
C LEU A 137 18.44 4.23 -4.40
N TYR A 138 17.98 5.46 -4.50
CA TYR A 138 17.08 5.89 -5.58
C TYR A 138 17.69 5.78 -7.00
N ASN A 139 19.02 5.64 -7.13
CA ASN A 139 19.70 5.42 -8.39
C ASN A 139 19.90 3.93 -8.71
N SER A 140 19.49 3.05 -7.83
CA SER A 140 19.55 1.61 -8.07
C SER A 140 18.62 1.19 -9.21
N ILE A 141 19.03 0.19 -9.96
CA ILE A 141 18.23 -0.44 -11.00
C ILE A 141 17.89 -1.85 -10.52
N PRO A 142 16.61 -2.11 -10.17
CA PRO A 142 16.17 -3.43 -9.76
C PRO A 142 16.28 -4.43 -10.92
N GLU A 143 16.60 -5.68 -10.63
CA GLU A 143 16.56 -6.76 -11.62
C GLU A 143 15.12 -7.02 -12.09
N THR A 144 15.01 -7.63 -13.27
CA THR A 144 13.71 -7.94 -13.88
C THR A 144 12.83 -8.80 -12.97
N GLU A 145 13.42 -9.72 -12.24
CA GLU A 145 12.70 -10.59 -11.30
C GLU A 145 12.08 -9.80 -10.15
N THR A 146 12.84 -8.90 -9.51
CA THR A 146 12.30 -8.00 -8.47
C THR A 146 11.13 -7.17 -9.00
N ILE A 147 11.27 -6.61 -10.21
CA ILE A 147 10.21 -5.83 -10.84
C ILE A 147 8.97 -6.70 -11.07
N GLN A 148 9.13 -7.92 -11.58
CA GLN A 148 8.00 -8.82 -11.83
C GLN A 148 7.35 -9.29 -10.53
N ASN A 149 8.12 -9.56 -9.48
CA ASN A 149 7.59 -9.94 -8.16
C ASN A 149 6.71 -8.82 -7.60
N VAL A 150 7.16 -7.57 -7.62
CA VAL A 150 6.35 -6.42 -7.20
C VAL A 150 5.09 -6.27 -8.04
N LEU A 151 5.18 -6.40 -9.36
CA LEU A 151 4.02 -6.31 -10.24
C LEU A 151 3.03 -7.46 -10.01
N ASN A 152 3.49 -8.69 -9.75
CA ASN A 152 2.63 -9.86 -9.52
C ASN A 152 1.90 -9.80 -8.18
N ILE A 153 2.44 -9.10 -7.18
CA ILE A 153 1.76 -8.84 -5.90
C ILE A 153 0.65 -7.81 -6.08
N LEU A 154 0.89 -6.78 -6.90
CA LEU A 154 -0.08 -5.72 -7.15
C LEU A 154 -1.17 -6.13 -8.16
N TYR A 155 -0.88 -7.01 -9.09
CA TYR A 155 -1.78 -7.52 -10.12
C TYR A 155 -1.86 -9.07 -10.04
N PRO A 156 -3.03 -9.68 -10.06
CA PRO A 156 -4.38 -9.08 -10.23
C PRO A 156 -5.02 -8.62 -8.92
N ALA A 157 -4.36 -8.84 -7.78
CA ALA A 157 -4.95 -8.64 -6.46
C ALA A 157 -5.55 -7.23 -6.27
N PHE A 158 -4.80 -6.20 -6.60
CA PHE A 158 -5.13 -4.82 -6.31
C PHE A 158 -5.50 -4.00 -7.54
N PHE A 159 -4.85 -4.23 -8.66
CA PHE A 159 -5.10 -3.55 -9.93
C PHE A 159 -5.59 -4.52 -11.01
N SER A 160 -6.46 -4.05 -11.93
CA SER A 160 -7.00 -4.85 -13.04
C SER A 160 -5.98 -5.16 -14.13
N SER A 161 -4.87 -4.42 -14.18
CA SER A 161 -3.82 -4.65 -15.16
C SER A 161 -2.44 -4.26 -14.64
N LYS A 162 -1.40 -4.90 -15.19
CA LYS A 162 -0.01 -4.50 -14.92
C LYS A 162 0.30 -3.06 -15.36
N LYS A 163 -0.45 -2.50 -16.30
CA LYS A 163 -0.29 -1.10 -16.72
C LYS A 163 -0.72 -0.14 -15.62
N ILE A 164 -1.86 -0.40 -14.98
CA ILE A 164 -2.35 0.42 -13.85
C ILE A 164 -1.38 0.28 -12.67
N ALA A 165 -0.88 -0.92 -12.38
CA ALA A 165 0.14 -1.12 -11.35
C ALA A 165 1.42 -0.32 -11.62
N LYS A 166 1.89 -0.27 -12.87
CA LYS A 166 3.04 0.56 -13.27
C LYS A 166 2.75 2.06 -13.15
N TYR A 167 1.54 2.48 -13.51
CA TYR A 167 1.10 3.86 -13.31
C TYR A 167 1.16 4.25 -11.83
N PHE A 168 0.55 3.45 -10.98
CA PHE A 168 0.60 3.65 -9.52
C PHE A 168 2.04 3.70 -8.99
N LEU A 169 2.89 2.74 -9.38
CA LEU A 169 4.30 2.75 -8.99
C LEU A 169 5.04 4.01 -9.47
N THR A 170 4.73 4.49 -10.67
CA THR A 170 5.32 5.73 -11.18
C THR A 170 4.92 6.93 -10.31
N ILE A 171 3.66 7.01 -9.87
CA ILE A 171 3.19 8.07 -8.96
C ILE A 171 3.93 8.01 -7.62
N ILE A 172 4.02 6.84 -7.01
CA ILE A 172 4.76 6.67 -5.74
C ILE A 172 6.23 7.09 -5.92
N GLY A 173 6.85 6.70 -7.01
CA GLY A 173 8.21 7.13 -7.34
C GLY A 173 8.35 8.63 -7.55
N ASP A 174 7.38 9.26 -8.20
CA ASP A 174 7.33 10.73 -8.38
C ASP A 174 7.23 11.44 -7.04
N ASN A 175 6.42 10.91 -6.10
CA ASN A 175 6.28 11.45 -4.76
C ASN A 175 7.58 11.32 -3.95
N ILE A 176 8.23 10.16 -3.98
CA ILE A 176 9.53 9.94 -3.33
C ILE A 176 10.58 10.91 -3.88
N LEU A 177 10.61 11.11 -5.20
CA LEU A 177 11.54 12.00 -5.89
C LEU A 177 11.07 13.46 -5.95
N LYS A 178 9.94 13.79 -5.32
CA LYS A 178 9.34 15.15 -5.21
C LYS A 178 9.09 15.82 -6.56
N LYS A 179 8.66 15.06 -7.59
CA LYS A 179 8.44 15.58 -8.94
C LYS A 179 7.07 16.25 -9.14
N ASN A 180 6.01 15.73 -8.48
CA ASN A 180 4.61 16.10 -8.74
C ASN A 180 3.94 16.67 -7.49
N GLN A 181 4.44 17.79 -6.95
CA GLN A 181 3.92 18.38 -5.71
C GLN A 181 2.52 18.99 -5.85
N SER A 182 2.10 19.37 -7.06
CA SER A 182 0.79 19.98 -7.33
C SER A 182 -0.29 18.96 -7.75
N LEU A 183 0.08 17.74 -8.12
CA LEU A 183 -0.88 16.73 -8.57
C LEU A 183 -1.59 16.06 -7.39
N ILE A 184 -2.87 15.79 -7.57
CA ILE A 184 -3.75 15.13 -6.60
C ILE A 184 -4.31 13.90 -7.25
N PHE A 185 -4.18 12.78 -6.57
CA PHE A 185 -4.67 11.48 -7.05
C PHE A 185 -5.90 11.10 -6.25
N LEU A 186 -7.05 11.13 -6.93
CA LEU A 186 -8.32 10.75 -6.33
C LEU A 186 -8.48 9.23 -6.40
N VAL A 187 -8.73 8.63 -5.25
CA VAL A 187 -8.80 7.17 -5.07
C VAL A 187 -10.07 6.79 -4.32
N SER A 188 -10.48 5.53 -4.43
CA SER A 188 -11.59 5.01 -3.63
C SER A 188 -11.21 4.93 -2.14
N GLN A 189 -12.22 4.95 -1.27
CA GLN A 189 -12.04 4.85 0.19
C GLN A 189 -11.27 3.57 0.59
N ASN A 190 -11.47 2.49 -0.14
CA ASN A 190 -10.83 1.20 0.11
C ASN A 190 -9.30 1.23 -0.05
N MET A 191 -8.76 2.19 -0.81
CA MET A 191 -7.31 2.35 -0.96
C MET A 191 -6.64 2.96 0.27
N LYS A 192 -7.41 3.65 1.12
CA LYS A 192 -6.85 4.43 2.24
C LYS A 192 -5.98 3.60 3.17
N GLN A 193 -6.42 2.40 3.52
CA GLN A 193 -5.67 1.52 4.44
C GLN A 193 -4.33 1.07 3.83
N PHE A 194 -4.33 0.68 2.57
CA PHE A 194 -3.10 0.34 1.85
C PHE A 194 -2.11 1.51 1.80
N LEU A 195 -2.59 2.72 1.50
CA LEU A 195 -1.75 3.92 1.43
C LEU A 195 -1.13 4.26 2.79
N VAL A 196 -1.88 4.11 3.88
CA VAL A 196 -1.35 4.31 5.25
C VAL A 196 -0.23 3.31 5.56
N GLU A 197 -0.43 2.02 5.27
CA GLU A 197 0.61 1.02 5.51
C GLU A 197 1.83 1.22 4.59
N LEU A 198 1.62 1.66 3.35
CA LEU A 198 2.72 2.01 2.45
C LEU A 198 3.53 3.22 2.96
N ASP A 199 2.85 4.24 3.48
CA ASP A 199 3.53 5.41 4.07
C ASP A 199 4.33 5.01 5.32
N ASN A 200 3.80 4.12 6.18
CA ASN A 200 4.51 3.57 7.32
C ASN A 200 5.81 2.86 6.89
N VAL A 201 5.74 2.06 5.83
CA VAL A 201 6.93 1.40 5.27
C VAL A 201 7.90 2.41 4.67
N ALA A 202 7.43 3.44 3.98
CA ALA A 202 8.28 4.48 3.44
C ALA A 202 9.02 5.25 4.54
N VAL A 203 8.32 5.59 5.64
CA VAL A 203 8.93 6.23 6.82
C VAL A 203 9.99 5.33 7.45
N SER A 204 9.66 4.08 7.73
CA SER A 204 10.56 3.16 8.43
C SER A 204 11.75 2.71 7.57
N SER A 205 11.54 2.53 6.26
CA SER A 205 12.56 1.97 5.37
C SER A 205 13.45 3.03 4.73
N ILE A 206 12.89 4.15 4.25
CA ILE A 206 13.63 5.17 3.49
C ILE A 206 13.59 6.58 4.13
N GLY A 207 12.92 6.72 5.27
CA GLY A 207 12.81 8.01 5.98
C GLY A 207 11.99 9.07 5.25
N ASN A 208 11.06 8.66 4.37
CA ASN A 208 10.21 9.58 3.62
C ASN A 208 8.81 9.65 4.24
N THR A 209 8.38 10.83 4.67
CA THR A 209 7.13 11.05 5.43
C THR A 209 5.91 11.43 4.59
N ASN A 210 6.07 11.67 3.29
CA ASN A 210 5.00 12.21 2.45
C ASN A 210 4.82 11.43 1.15
N THR A 211 5.03 10.12 1.19
CA THR A 211 4.98 9.28 -0.01
C THR A 211 3.57 9.17 -0.59
N THR A 212 2.55 9.27 0.26
CA THR A 212 1.13 9.13 -0.12
C THR A 212 0.30 10.38 0.15
N SER A 213 0.90 11.50 0.51
CA SER A 213 0.21 12.72 0.95
C SER A 213 -0.72 13.37 -0.09
N ASN A 214 -0.49 13.13 -1.37
CA ASN A 214 -1.29 13.65 -2.47
C ASN A 214 -2.39 12.69 -2.96
N PHE A 215 -2.61 11.58 -2.25
CA PHE A 215 -3.75 10.70 -2.49
C PHE A 215 -4.94 11.12 -1.64
N MET A 216 -6.07 11.39 -2.28
CA MET A 216 -7.28 11.88 -1.62
C MET A 216 -8.48 11.00 -1.98
N THR A 217 -9.35 10.74 -1.01
CA THR A 217 -10.59 9.98 -1.23
C THR A 217 -11.78 10.87 -1.60
N LYS A 218 -11.59 12.19 -1.51
CA LYS A 218 -12.60 13.20 -1.85
C LYS A 218 -11.92 14.41 -2.48
N TYR A 219 -12.63 15.07 -3.35
CA TYR A 219 -12.24 16.37 -3.87
C TYR A 219 -12.41 17.45 -2.80
N HIS A 220 -11.48 18.39 -2.73
CA HIS A 220 -11.54 19.55 -1.83
C HIS A 220 -11.54 20.85 -2.63
N GLU A 221 -12.16 21.92 -2.11
CA GLU A 221 -12.31 23.20 -2.79
C GLU A 221 -10.99 23.85 -3.22
N ASN A 222 -9.92 23.56 -2.48
CA ASN A 222 -8.58 24.07 -2.80
C ASN A 222 -7.91 23.31 -3.96
N HIS A 223 -8.55 22.28 -4.51
CA HIS A 223 -8.01 21.49 -5.60
C HIS A 223 -8.54 22.00 -6.94
N LEU A 224 -7.66 22.16 -7.90
CA LEU A 224 -8.04 22.44 -9.28
C LEU A 224 -8.25 21.13 -10.03
N TYR A 225 -9.31 21.02 -10.82
CA TYR A 225 -9.60 19.83 -11.64
C TYR A 225 -8.43 19.47 -12.57
N GLU A 226 -7.72 20.48 -13.10
CA GLU A 226 -6.53 20.30 -13.93
C GLU A 226 -5.44 19.46 -13.25
N ASN A 227 -5.32 19.57 -11.93
CA ASN A 227 -4.32 18.86 -11.12
C ASN A 227 -4.81 17.49 -10.63
N CYS A 228 -6.10 17.15 -10.81
CA CYS A 228 -6.68 15.90 -10.34
C CYS A 228 -6.48 14.76 -11.34
N ARG A 229 -6.18 13.55 -10.83
CA ARG A 229 -6.05 12.30 -11.59
C ARG A 229 -6.80 11.20 -10.87
N LEU A 230 -7.35 10.23 -11.62
CA LEU A 230 -8.03 9.07 -11.06
C LEU A 230 -7.16 7.82 -11.11
N ILE A 231 -7.28 6.97 -10.09
CA ILE A 231 -6.67 5.64 -10.06
C ILE A 231 -7.74 4.61 -9.74
N LYS A 232 -7.88 3.62 -10.65
CA LYS A 232 -8.86 2.53 -10.53
C LYS A 232 -8.29 1.37 -9.73
N LEU A 233 -9.09 0.88 -8.79
CA LEU A 233 -8.82 -0.31 -7.99
C LEU A 233 -9.81 -1.42 -8.34
N ASN A 234 -9.40 -2.66 -8.13
CA ASN A 234 -10.22 -3.85 -8.38
C ASN A 234 -10.59 -4.63 -7.13
N GLY A 235 -9.77 -4.60 -6.10
CA GLY A 235 -9.92 -5.48 -4.93
C GLY A 235 -10.02 -4.74 -3.60
N ILE A 236 -10.71 -5.37 -2.64
CA ILE A 236 -10.77 -4.94 -1.25
C ILE A 236 -10.05 -6.01 -0.44
N TYR A 237 -9.03 -5.60 0.31
CA TYR A 237 -8.27 -6.49 1.20
C TYR A 237 -8.15 -5.85 2.58
N SER A 238 -8.08 -6.70 3.60
CA SER A 238 -7.94 -6.26 4.98
C SER A 238 -6.63 -5.50 5.23
N LYS A 239 -6.60 -4.70 6.28
CA LYS A 239 -5.40 -3.98 6.73
C LYS A 239 -4.26 -4.93 7.04
N ASP A 240 -4.55 -6.05 7.71
CA ASP A 240 -3.53 -7.02 8.13
C ASP A 240 -2.87 -7.72 6.94
N TYR A 241 -3.65 -8.01 5.90
CA TYR A 241 -3.12 -8.54 4.64
C TYR A 241 -2.05 -7.61 4.06
N TRP A 242 -2.33 -6.30 3.97
CA TRP A 242 -1.37 -5.35 3.41
C TRP A 242 -0.17 -5.12 4.30
N ARG A 243 -0.37 -5.09 5.63
CA ARG A 243 0.74 -4.97 6.58
C ARG A 243 1.71 -6.14 6.44
N GLU A 244 1.21 -7.37 6.38
CA GLU A 244 2.05 -8.56 6.19
C GLU A 244 2.83 -8.49 4.87
N LYS A 245 2.14 -8.22 3.77
CA LYS A 245 2.77 -8.14 2.45
C LYS A 245 3.80 -7.02 2.38
N LEU A 246 3.45 -5.80 2.79
CA LEU A 246 4.34 -4.65 2.71
C LEU A 246 5.58 -4.78 3.62
N ASN A 247 5.49 -5.50 4.72
CA ASN A 247 6.67 -5.81 5.54
C ASN A 247 7.71 -6.66 4.79
N ILE A 248 7.28 -7.49 3.85
CA ILE A 248 8.14 -8.39 3.09
C ILE A 248 8.71 -7.70 1.84
N PHE A 249 7.87 -7.03 1.06
CA PHE A 249 8.24 -6.49 -0.26
C PHE A 249 8.16 -4.96 -0.37
N GLY A 250 7.82 -4.26 0.71
CA GLY A 250 7.59 -2.82 0.66
C GLY A 250 8.82 -2.02 0.23
N LEU A 251 10.02 -2.40 0.67
CA LEU A 251 11.26 -1.75 0.24
C LEU A 251 11.52 -1.98 -1.26
N ASP A 252 11.28 -3.20 -1.77
CA ASP A 252 11.37 -3.50 -3.20
C ASP A 252 10.37 -2.68 -3.99
N LEU A 253 9.13 -2.55 -3.50
CA LEU A 253 8.10 -1.72 -4.12
C LEU A 253 8.57 -0.26 -4.25
N LEU A 254 9.13 0.32 -3.18
CA LEU A 254 9.63 1.70 -3.19
C LEU A 254 10.80 1.89 -4.17
N CYS A 255 11.72 0.92 -4.25
CA CYS A 255 12.82 0.94 -5.21
C CYS A 255 12.33 0.78 -6.66
N VAL A 256 11.38 -0.12 -6.92
CA VAL A 256 10.76 -0.28 -8.23
C VAL A 256 9.97 0.97 -8.62
N ALA A 257 9.29 1.60 -7.66
CA ALA A 257 8.58 2.86 -7.87
C ALA A 257 9.52 3.98 -8.34
N THR A 258 10.64 4.19 -7.64
CA THR A 258 11.65 5.20 -8.04
C THR A 258 12.27 4.88 -9.40
N HIS A 259 12.49 3.59 -9.71
CA HIS A 259 12.96 3.15 -11.03
C HIS A 259 11.95 3.52 -12.14
N TYR A 260 10.64 3.24 -11.94
CA TYR A 260 9.62 3.59 -12.93
C TYR A 260 9.47 5.10 -13.12
N SER A 261 9.47 5.88 -12.03
CA SER A 261 9.45 7.33 -12.11
C SER A 261 10.63 7.91 -12.92
N LYS A 262 11.82 7.33 -12.78
CA LYS A 262 12.99 7.74 -13.58
C LYS A 262 12.87 7.31 -15.03
N ARG A 263 12.41 6.09 -15.28
CA ARG A 263 12.26 5.51 -16.62
C ARG A 263 11.26 6.26 -17.47
N TYR A 264 10.14 6.67 -16.87
CA TYR A 264 9.03 7.31 -17.58
C TYR A 264 8.97 8.84 -17.38
N THR A 265 9.95 9.40 -16.68
CA THR A 265 10.09 10.82 -16.36
C THR A 265 9.08 11.26 -15.28
N ASN A 266 7.78 11.05 -15.49
CA ASN A 266 6.71 11.26 -14.51
C ASN A 266 5.44 10.46 -14.87
N SER A 267 4.47 10.46 -13.96
CA SER A 267 3.21 9.72 -14.07
C SER A 267 2.31 10.20 -15.22
N ASP A 268 2.25 11.51 -15.49
CA ASP A 268 1.45 12.04 -16.60
C ASP A 268 2.03 11.62 -17.96
N LEU A 269 3.34 11.69 -18.13
CA LEU A 269 4.01 11.21 -19.34
C LEU A 269 3.89 9.70 -19.51
N PHE A 270 3.89 8.93 -18.41
CA PHE A 270 3.57 7.51 -18.48
C PHE A 270 2.19 7.27 -19.09
N ILE A 271 1.16 7.98 -18.60
CA ILE A 271 -0.21 7.86 -19.13
C ILE A 271 -0.27 8.26 -20.60
N VAL A 272 0.36 9.35 -20.99
CA VAL A 272 0.32 9.83 -22.37
C VAL A 272 0.98 8.84 -23.36
N ASN A 273 2.15 8.28 -22.99
CA ASN A 273 3.00 7.55 -23.92
C ASN A 273 2.91 6.02 -23.80
N ASN A 274 2.47 5.48 -22.64
CA ASN A 274 2.57 4.05 -22.34
C ASN A 274 1.25 3.40 -21.91
N SER A 275 0.16 4.17 -21.77
CA SER A 275 -1.17 3.63 -21.44
C SER A 275 -2.00 3.37 -22.70
N ASP A 276 -3.08 2.59 -22.54
CA ASP A 276 -4.15 2.49 -23.53
C ASP A 276 -5.13 3.67 -23.39
N GLU A 277 -5.96 3.87 -24.39
CA GLU A 277 -6.91 4.97 -24.42
C GLU A 277 -7.95 4.89 -23.28
N GLU A 278 -8.30 3.67 -22.82
CA GLU A 278 -9.22 3.49 -21.70
C GLU A 278 -8.61 4.02 -20.40
N LEU A 279 -7.40 3.60 -20.07
CA LEU A 279 -6.69 4.08 -18.87
C LEU A 279 -6.43 5.58 -18.94
N LYS A 280 -6.06 6.11 -20.12
CA LYS A 280 -5.83 7.54 -20.33
C LYS A 280 -7.09 8.36 -20.11
N LYS A 281 -8.22 7.95 -20.71
CA LYS A 281 -9.51 8.61 -20.50
C LYS A 281 -9.92 8.58 -19.03
N TYR A 282 -9.73 7.44 -18.37
CA TYR A 282 -10.07 7.32 -16.95
C TYR A 282 -9.15 8.19 -16.07
N ALA A 283 -7.83 8.09 -16.21
CA ALA A 283 -6.88 8.82 -15.38
C ALA A 283 -7.07 10.35 -15.51
N PHE A 284 -7.37 10.84 -16.71
CA PHE A 284 -7.59 12.26 -16.98
C PHE A 284 -9.06 12.69 -16.96
N TYR A 285 -9.98 11.83 -16.50
CA TYR A 285 -11.40 12.12 -16.51
C TYR A 285 -11.73 13.45 -15.84
N VAL A 286 -11.26 13.71 -14.62
CA VAL A 286 -11.51 14.97 -13.91
C VAL A 286 -10.81 16.14 -14.59
N LYS A 287 -9.56 15.96 -15.03
CA LYS A 287 -8.80 16.98 -15.76
C LYS A 287 -9.48 17.44 -17.04
N SER A 288 -10.16 16.52 -17.73
CA SER A 288 -10.76 16.76 -19.06
C SER A 288 -12.23 17.21 -18.99
N ASN A 289 -12.84 17.24 -17.80
CA ASN A 289 -14.23 17.54 -17.59
C ASN A 289 -14.42 18.69 -16.60
N THR A 290 -15.54 19.41 -16.73
CA THR A 290 -16.01 20.37 -15.74
C THR A 290 -17.05 19.71 -14.83
N GLN A 291 -17.37 20.33 -13.69
CA GLN A 291 -18.46 19.84 -12.83
C GLN A 291 -19.78 19.74 -13.60
N GLN A 292 -20.06 20.70 -14.45
CA GLN A 292 -21.28 20.72 -15.29
C GLN A 292 -21.30 19.52 -16.26
N THR A 293 -20.20 19.24 -16.97
CA THR A 293 -20.15 18.12 -17.92
C THR A 293 -20.31 16.77 -17.23
N ILE A 294 -19.79 16.62 -16.00
CA ILE A 294 -19.96 15.38 -15.20
C ILE A 294 -21.42 15.22 -14.79
N ILE A 295 -22.11 16.30 -14.41
CA ILE A 295 -23.53 16.27 -14.07
C ILE A 295 -24.38 16.01 -15.31
N ASP A 296 -24.02 16.58 -16.44
CA ASP A 296 -24.74 16.33 -17.71
C ASP A 296 -24.61 14.84 -18.08
N GLU A 297 -23.42 14.25 -17.99
CA GLU A 297 -23.21 12.83 -18.22
C GLU A 297 -24.03 11.94 -17.24
N PHE A 298 -24.11 12.33 -15.97
CA PHE A 298 -24.97 11.67 -14.99
C PHE A 298 -26.45 11.75 -15.38
N CYS A 299 -26.92 12.94 -15.73
CA CYS A 299 -28.32 13.15 -16.13
C CYS A 299 -28.67 12.31 -17.36
N ASP A 300 -27.83 12.34 -18.39
CA ASP A 300 -28.07 11.61 -19.65
C ASP A 300 -28.14 10.08 -19.44
N LYS A 301 -27.34 9.56 -18.49
CA LYS A 301 -27.26 8.11 -18.23
C LYS A 301 -28.25 7.60 -17.19
N CYS A 302 -28.67 8.43 -16.24
CA CYS A 302 -29.40 7.98 -15.05
C CYS A 302 -30.77 8.63 -14.87
N ILE A 303 -31.03 9.76 -15.47
CA ILE A 303 -32.29 10.53 -15.31
C ILE A 303 -33.11 10.46 -16.60
N ILE A 304 -34.40 10.21 -16.45
CA ILE A 304 -35.38 10.20 -17.55
C ILE A 304 -36.30 11.36 -17.31
N THR A 305 -36.42 12.25 -18.29
CA THR A 305 -37.42 13.31 -18.29
C THR A 305 -38.79 12.77 -18.66
N THR A 306 -39.82 13.13 -17.91
CA THR A 306 -41.18 12.66 -18.04
C THR A 306 -42.16 13.81 -17.90
N ASN A 307 -43.45 13.52 -17.96
CA ASN A 307 -44.50 14.52 -17.71
C ASN A 307 -44.44 15.02 -16.25
N SER A 308 -44.99 16.22 -16.00
CA SER A 308 -44.90 16.94 -14.71
C SER A 308 -45.52 16.24 -13.48
N GLU A 309 -46.19 15.11 -13.66
CA GLU A 309 -46.79 14.34 -12.57
C GLU A 309 -45.78 13.55 -11.73
N TYR A 310 -44.62 13.19 -12.29
CA TYR A 310 -43.60 12.45 -11.62
C TYR A 310 -42.77 13.36 -10.72
N LYS A 311 -42.55 12.90 -9.47
CA LYS A 311 -41.78 13.61 -8.44
C LYS A 311 -40.68 12.72 -7.93
N MET A 312 -39.48 13.31 -7.79
CA MET A 312 -38.32 12.62 -7.23
C MET A 312 -37.71 13.43 -6.09
N GLU A 313 -37.61 12.85 -4.91
CA GLU A 313 -36.97 13.46 -3.75
C GLU A 313 -35.46 13.62 -3.98
N TRP A 314 -34.87 14.67 -3.40
CA TRP A 314 -33.44 14.91 -3.45
C TRP A 314 -32.63 13.71 -2.91
N LYS A 315 -33.14 13.03 -1.86
CA LYS A 315 -32.48 11.86 -1.29
C LYS A 315 -32.33 10.73 -2.32
N ASN A 316 -33.33 10.53 -3.16
CA ASN A 316 -33.30 9.56 -4.26
C ASN A 316 -32.31 9.98 -5.36
N VAL A 317 -32.30 11.26 -5.78
CA VAL A 317 -31.33 11.79 -6.74
C VAL A 317 -29.91 11.59 -6.25
N HIS A 318 -29.66 11.93 -4.98
CA HIS A 318 -28.34 11.77 -4.37
C HIS A 318 -27.91 10.30 -4.23
N PHE A 319 -28.86 9.40 -4.01
CA PHE A 319 -28.59 7.97 -4.02
C PHE A 319 -28.18 7.48 -5.41
N ILE A 320 -28.94 7.84 -6.46
CA ILE A 320 -28.63 7.48 -7.86
C ILE A 320 -27.27 8.06 -8.27
N TRP A 321 -26.95 9.29 -7.84
CA TRP A 321 -25.64 9.89 -8.04
C TRP A 321 -24.50 9.04 -7.45
N LYS A 322 -24.65 8.55 -6.22
CA LYS A 322 -23.68 7.64 -5.60
C LYS A 322 -23.52 6.33 -6.37
N GLN A 323 -24.63 5.77 -6.87
CA GLN A 323 -24.60 4.57 -7.72
C GLN A 323 -23.87 4.83 -9.04
N PHE A 324 -24.10 5.98 -9.67
CA PHE A 324 -23.38 6.40 -10.86
C PHE A 324 -21.88 6.48 -10.60
N LEU A 325 -21.45 7.17 -9.55
CA LEU A 325 -20.05 7.28 -9.19
C LEU A 325 -19.41 5.91 -8.93
N SER A 326 -20.10 5.05 -8.20
CA SER A 326 -19.64 3.67 -7.90
C SER A 326 -19.49 2.85 -9.17
N LYS A 327 -20.50 2.84 -10.05
CA LYS A 327 -20.50 2.09 -11.32
C LYS A 327 -19.33 2.44 -12.22
N TYR A 328 -18.95 3.72 -12.26
CA TYR A 328 -17.83 4.20 -13.08
C TYR A 328 -16.51 4.28 -12.31
N ASN A 329 -16.48 3.83 -11.04
CA ASN A 329 -15.33 3.94 -10.15
C ASN A 329 -14.80 5.38 -10.03
N ILE A 330 -15.69 6.36 -10.04
CA ILE A 330 -15.35 7.77 -9.87
C ILE A 330 -15.51 8.11 -8.38
N PRO A 331 -14.48 8.61 -7.69
CA PRO A 331 -14.60 9.10 -6.32
C PRO A 331 -15.51 10.35 -6.30
N ASN A 332 -15.91 10.78 -5.09
CA ASN A 332 -16.75 11.95 -4.96
C ASN A 332 -15.96 13.22 -5.38
N VAL A 333 -16.23 13.70 -6.60
CA VAL A 333 -15.55 14.84 -7.23
C VAL A 333 -16.35 16.15 -7.16
N ILE A 334 -17.61 16.09 -6.71
CA ILE A 334 -18.50 17.25 -6.59
C ILE A 334 -19.15 17.24 -5.21
N TYR A 335 -19.13 18.36 -4.50
CA TYR A 335 -19.83 18.48 -3.20
C TYR A 335 -21.33 18.37 -3.38
N SER A 336 -22.01 17.76 -2.40
CA SER A 336 -23.45 17.57 -2.43
C SER A 336 -24.23 18.87 -2.59
N THR A 337 -23.77 19.96 -1.98
CA THR A 337 -24.37 21.29 -2.11
C THR A 337 -24.21 21.85 -3.53
N VAL A 338 -23.03 21.77 -4.11
CA VAL A 338 -22.76 22.21 -5.49
C VAL A 338 -23.53 21.34 -6.47
N PHE A 339 -23.53 20.02 -6.27
CA PHE A 339 -24.31 19.09 -7.09
C PHE A 339 -25.80 19.45 -7.06
N LYS A 340 -26.36 19.71 -5.86
CA LYS A 340 -27.77 20.09 -5.73
C LYS A 340 -28.09 21.39 -6.49
N ASN A 341 -27.24 22.41 -6.37
CA ASN A 341 -27.43 23.68 -7.06
C ASN A 341 -27.40 23.50 -8.58
N LEU A 342 -26.39 22.83 -9.13
CA LEU A 342 -26.29 22.57 -10.57
C LEU A 342 -27.44 21.68 -11.09
N PHE A 343 -27.94 20.79 -10.25
CA PHE A 343 -29.11 19.97 -10.61
C PHE A 343 -30.42 20.77 -10.56
N MET A 344 -30.55 21.71 -9.60
CA MET A 344 -31.69 22.67 -9.53
C MET A 344 -31.72 23.64 -10.73
N ASP A 345 -30.55 24.01 -11.25
CA ASP A 345 -30.48 24.86 -12.46
C ASP A 345 -31.02 24.12 -13.71
N LYS A 346 -30.99 22.78 -13.69
CA LYS A 346 -31.38 21.93 -14.82
C LYS A 346 -32.85 21.45 -14.76
N TYR A 347 -33.36 21.20 -13.53
CA TYR A 347 -34.69 20.62 -13.32
C TYR A 347 -35.53 21.44 -12.33
N SER A 348 -36.86 21.48 -12.57
CA SER A 348 -37.80 22.17 -11.69
C SER A 348 -37.79 21.60 -10.28
N TYR A 349 -37.53 22.45 -9.27
CA TYR A 349 -37.37 22.05 -7.87
C TYR A 349 -38.40 22.78 -6.97
N LEU A 350 -38.97 22.05 -6.00
CA LEU A 350 -39.88 22.59 -4.99
C LEU A 350 -39.17 22.57 -3.62
N PRO A 351 -38.80 23.75 -3.07
CA PRO A 351 -38.06 23.82 -1.82
C PRO A 351 -38.81 23.24 -0.59
N ASN A 352 -40.18 23.43 -0.59
CA ASN A 352 -41.00 23.03 0.55
C ASN A 352 -41.05 21.50 0.80
N THR A 353 -40.92 20.71 -0.26
CA THR A 353 -40.97 19.24 -0.20
C THR A 353 -39.66 18.57 -0.55
N ASP A 354 -38.63 19.35 -0.87
CA ASP A 354 -37.32 18.86 -1.33
C ASP A 354 -37.42 17.87 -2.50
N GLN A 355 -38.27 18.21 -3.50
CA GLN A 355 -38.62 17.36 -4.63
C GLN A 355 -38.36 18.05 -5.98
N PHE A 356 -37.97 17.26 -6.96
CA PHE A 356 -37.83 17.61 -8.36
C PHE A 356 -39.02 17.07 -9.15
N PHE A 357 -39.48 17.81 -10.17
CA PHE A 357 -40.62 17.47 -11.01
C PHE A 357 -40.19 17.08 -12.42
N GLY A 358 -41.03 16.24 -13.05
CA GLY A 358 -40.88 15.87 -14.45
C GLY A 358 -39.66 14.98 -14.69
N ILE A 359 -39.14 14.34 -13.65
CA ILE A 359 -38.01 13.42 -13.75
C ILE A 359 -38.24 12.10 -13.02
N THR A 360 -37.69 11.02 -13.57
CA THR A 360 -37.66 9.69 -12.96
C THR A 360 -36.35 9.01 -13.31
N SER A 361 -36.16 7.79 -12.80
CA SER A 361 -34.97 6.97 -13.08
C SER A 361 -35.34 5.50 -13.13
N THR A 362 -34.69 4.73 -14.00
CA THR A 362 -34.87 3.28 -14.06
C THR A 362 -34.43 2.56 -12.78
N PHE A 363 -33.62 3.21 -11.96
CA PHE A 363 -33.18 2.66 -10.67
C PHE A 363 -34.22 2.82 -9.54
N LEU A 364 -35.17 3.75 -9.66
CA LEU A 364 -36.16 4.04 -8.61
C LEU A 364 -37.10 2.88 -8.27
N PRO A 365 -37.70 2.15 -9.22
CA PRO A 365 -38.66 1.10 -8.91
C PRO A 365 -38.11 0.04 -7.95
N MET A 366 -36.87 -0.41 -8.19
CA MET A 366 -36.22 -1.44 -7.37
C MET A 366 -35.86 -0.93 -5.97
N HIS A 367 -35.31 0.28 -5.89
CA HIS A 367 -34.97 0.91 -4.60
C HIS A 367 -36.22 1.20 -3.77
N GLY A 368 -37.29 1.69 -4.40
CA GLY A 368 -38.58 1.92 -3.76
C GLY A 368 -39.17 0.64 -3.18
N GLN A 369 -39.08 -0.46 -3.90
CA GLN A 369 -39.54 -1.78 -3.43
C GLN A 369 -38.74 -2.25 -2.22
N PHE A 370 -37.40 -2.12 -2.24
CA PHE A 370 -36.59 -2.49 -1.08
C PHE A 370 -36.85 -1.58 0.12
N ILE A 371 -37.00 -0.28 -0.08
CA ILE A 371 -37.35 0.65 1.01
C ILE A 371 -38.72 0.31 1.59
N SER A 372 -39.70 -0.06 0.74
CA SER A 372 -41.01 -0.52 1.18
C SER A 372 -40.93 -1.83 1.99
N PHE A 373 -40.16 -2.81 1.51
CA PHE A 373 -39.88 -4.02 2.24
C PHE A 373 -39.28 -3.70 3.61
N TRP A 374 -38.22 -2.91 3.68
CA TRP A 374 -37.56 -2.56 4.92
C TRP A 374 -38.51 -1.93 5.94
N ASN A 375 -39.28 -0.93 5.52
CA ASN A 375 -40.21 -0.23 6.40
C ASN A 375 -41.39 -1.09 6.91
N ASN A 376 -41.78 -2.13 6.15
CA ASN A 376 -42.91 -3.00 6.54
C ASN A 376 -42.48 -4.24 7.30
N VAL A 377 -41.23 -4.68 7.13
CA VAL A 377 -40.80 -6.01 7.59
C VAL A 377 -39.71 -5.92 8.66
N ILE A 378 -38.83 -4.90 8.57
CA ILE A 378 -37.70 -4.75 9.48
C ILE A 378 -38.00 -3.71 10.55
N THR A 379 -37.68 -4.04 11.78
CA THR A 379 -37.78 -3.13 12.93
C THR A 379 -36.35 -2.91 13.47
N ILE A 380 -35.99 -1.64 13.71
CA ILE A 380 -34.73 -1.30 14.36
C ILE A 380 -34.94 -1.36 15.86
N ASN A 381 -34.17 -2.19 16.53
CA ASN A 381 -34.26 -2.38 17.99
C ASN A 381 -33.41 -1.32 18.72
N ASP A 382 -33.79 -1.00 19.95
CA ASP A 382 -32.99 -0.11 20.79
C ASP A 382 -31.71 -0.87 21.23
N PRO A 383 -30.50 -0.30 21.00
CA PRO A 383 -29.26 -0.94 21.40
C PRO A 383 -29.12 -1.18 22.92
N THR A 384 -29.98 -0.57 23.74
CA THR A 384 -30.00 -0.81 25.19
C THR A 384 -30.71 -2.12 25.60
N THR A 385 -31.48 -2.71 24.69
CA THR A 385 -32.08 -4.04 24.87
C THR A 385 -31.18 -5.07 24.18
N GLU A 386 -30.29 -5.70 24.95
CA GLU A 386 -29.53 -6.86 24.50
C GLU A 386 -30.46 -8.03 24.20
N THR A 387 -31.10 -8.02 23.05
CA THR A 387 -31.80 -9.19 22.53
C THR A 387 -30.83 -9.94 21.64
N PHE A 388 -30.57 -11.19 21.97
CA PHE A 388 -29.70 -12.09 21.22
C PHE A 388 -30.04 -12.17 19.71
N ASP A 389 -31.27 -11.85 19.33
CA ASP A 389 -31.85 -12.02 17.97
C ASP A 389 -31.66 -10.81 17.05
N SER A 390 -30.75 -9.92 17.35
CA SER A 390 -30.67 -8.63 16.66
C SER A 390 -29.65 -8.57 15.52
N GLU A 391 -29.14 -9.70 15.02
CA GLU A 391 -28.12 -9.75 13.95
C GLU A 391 -28.64 -10.49 12.72
N PHE A 392 -28.53 -9.84 11.53
CA PHE A 392 -28.80 -10.45 10.22
C PHE A 392 -27.63 -10.28 9.27
N GLU A 393 -27.34 -11.31 8.48
CA GLU A 393 -26.39 -11.19 7.37
C GLU A 393 -27.07 -10.55 6.15
N ILE A 394 -26.27 -9.88 5.29
CA ILE A 394 -26.80 -9.17 4.12
C ILE A 394 -27.46 -10.12 3.11
N ASP A 395 -26.97 -11.34 2.97
CA ASP A 395 -27.53 -12.40 2.12
C ASP A 395 -28.86 -12.94 2.67
N GLU A 396 -29.01 -12.97 4.00
CA GLU A 396 -30.29 -13.30 4.64
C GLU A 396 -31.35 -12.23 4.33
N ILE A 397 -31.00 -10.94 4.47
CA ILE A 397 -31.89 -9.83 4.10
C ILE A 397 -32.23 -9.87 2.61
N HIS A 398 -31.27 -10.19 1.75
CA HIS A 398 -31.50 -10.35 0.32
C HIS A 398 -32.50 -11.50 0.02
N THR A 399 -32.35 -12.61 0.71
CA THR A 399 -33.26 -13.75 0.57
C THR A 399 -34.68 -13.42 1.06
N LEU A 400 -34.80 -12.75 2.21
CA LEU A 400 -36.07 -12.29 2.75
C LEU A 400 -36.76 -11.26 1.83
N PHE A 401 -35.99 -10.35 1.23
CA PHE A 401 -36.51 -9.42 0.23
C PHE A 401 -37.03 -10.14 -1.01
N LYS A 402 -36.31 -11.15 -1.53
CA LYS A 402 -36.78 -11.99 -2.65
C LYS A 402 -38.07 -12.74 -2.31
N MET A 403 -38.22 -13.23 -1.09
CA MET A 403 -39.43 -13.92 -0.64
C MET A 403 -40.62 -12.94 -0.52
N TRP A 404 -40.37 -11.71 -0.08
CA TRP A 404 -41.40 -10.68 0.02
C TRP A 404 -41.90 -10.19 -1.34
N MET A 405 -41.02 -10.22 -2.36
CA MET A 405 -41.33 -9.85 -3.73
C MET A 405 -42.04 -10.99 -4.46
N ILE A 406 -43.35 -10.86 -4.68
CA ILE A 406 -44.20 -11.86 -5.37
C ILE A 406 -43.93 -11.94 -6.88
N SER A 407 -43.24 -10.96 -7.49
CA SER A 407 -42.99 -10.89 -8.93
C SER A 407 -41.50 -10.99 -9.27
N SER A 408 -41.17 -11.92 -10.16
CA SER A 408 -39.83 -12.33 -10.59
C SER A 408 -39.13 -11.36 -11.55
N VAL A 409 -39.15 -10.06 -11.35
CA VAL A 409 -38.50 -9.11 -12.26
C VAL A 409 -37.32 -8.45 -11.55
N SER A 410 -36.12 -8.81 -12.00
CA SER A 410 -34.79 -8.28 -11.67
C SER A 410 -34.33 -8.42 -10.20
N SER A 411 -33.24 -9.15 -10.01
CA SER A 411 -32.58 -9.28 -8.71
C SER A 411 -31.71 -8.04 -8.42
N ILE A 412 -31.90 -7.40 -7.30
CA ILE A 412 -30.94 -6.44 -6.71
C ILE A 412 -29.76 -7.25 -6.18
N SER A 413 -28.52 -6.75 -6.35
CA SER A 413 -27.34 -7.36 -5.75
C SER A 413 -27.25 -7.03 -4.26
N GLU A 414 -26.56 -7.88 -3.48
CA GLU A 414 -26.26 -7.65 -2.06
C GLU A 414 -25.54 -6.32 -1.83
N GLU A 415 -24.58 -5.98 -2.70
CA GLU A 415 -23.88 -4.70 -2.67
C GLU A 415 -24.85 -3.52 -2.84
N THR A 416 -25.84 -3.64 -3.72
CA THR A 416 -26.87 -2.59 -3.91
C THR A 416 -27.73 -2.46 -2.67
N ILE A 417 -28.16 -3.58 -2.05
CA ILE A 417 -28.93 -3.59 -0.80
C ILE A 417 -28.12 -2.90 0.31
N LEU A 418 -26.86 -3.25 0.48
CA LEU A 418 -25.97 -2.63 1.45
C LEU A 418 -25.88 -1.11 1.26
N ASN A 419 -25.73 -0.65 0.01
CA ASN A 419 -25.68 0.77 -0.31
C ASN A 419 -27.00 1.49 -0.04
N ILE A 420 -28.15 0.84 -0.27
CA ILE A 420 -29.47 1.37 0.08
C ILE A 420 -29.58 1.53 1.59
N ILE A 421 -29.22 0.50 2.38
CA ILE A 421 -29.30 0.54 3.84
C ILE A 421 -28.40 1.67 4.37
N LYS A 422 -27.16 1.73 3.96
CA LYS A 422 -26.21 2.79 4.37
C LYS A 422 -26.70 4.21 4.04
N HIS A 423 -27.42 4.37 2.95
CA HIS A 423 -27.88 5.68 2.51
C HIS A 423 -29.21 6.10 3.15
N PHE A 424 -30.21 5.21 3.15
CA PHE A 424 -31.56 5.52 3.60
C PHE A 424 -31.78 5.29 5.10
N PHE A 425 -30.99 4.39 5.71
CA PHE A 425 -31.09 3.99 7.11
C PHE A 425 -29.75 4.15 7.85
N PRO A 426 -29.22 5.38 7.94
CA PRO A 426 -27.87 5.64 8.49
C PRO A 426 -27.73 5.36 9.99
N THR A 427 -28.83 5.13 10.69
CA THR A 427 -28.86 4.76 12.11
C THR A 427 -28.60 3.27 12.34
N VAL A 428 -28.66 2.46 11.29
CA VAL A 428 -28.43 1.01 11.36
C VAL A 428 -26.93 0.74 11.42
N GLU A 429 -26.52 -0.03 12.41
CA GLU A 429 -25.13 -0.44 12.57
C GLU A 429 -24.80 -1.60 11.64
N ILE A 430 -23.71 -1.47 10.87
CA ILE A 430 -23.23 -2.48 9.93
C ILE A 430 -21.77 -2.79 10.24
N VAL A 431 -21.46 -4.06 10.47
CA VAL A 431 -20.12 -4.55 10.76
C VAL A 431 -19.60 -5.35 9.57
N ASP A 432 -18.33 -5.12 9.19
CA ASP A 432 -17.61 -5.79 8.11
C ASP A 432 -18.31 -5.78 6.74
N ASP A 433 -19.21 -4.82 6.51
CA ASP A 433 -20.07 -4.75 5.31
C ASP A 433 -20.92 -6.02 5.08
N LYS A 434 -21.11 -6.83 6.10
CA LYS A 434 -21.79 -8.12 6.05
C LYS A 434 -22.90 -8.25 7.08
N PHE A 435 -22.66 -7.85 8.32
CA PHE A 435 -23.58 -8.05 9.44
C PHE A 435 -24.34 -6.76 9.75
N ILE A 436 -25.64 -6.86 9.82
CA ILE A 436 -26.55 -5.77 10.20
C ILE A 436 -27.01 -6.04 11.62
N LEU A 437 -26.67 -5.14 12.54
CA LEU A 437 -26.95 -5.29 13.96
C LEU A 437 -28.21 -4.53 14.39
N ASN A 438 -28.78 -4.93 15.51
CA ASN A 438 -29.90 -4.27 16.18
C ASN A 438 -31.15 -4.15 15.31
N ILE A 439 -31.44 -5.19 14.52
CA ILE A 439 -32.68 -5.29 13.74
C ILE A 439 -33.41 -6.59 14.03
N SER A 440 -34.73 -6.56 13.88
CA SER A 440 -35.60 -7.73 13.89
C SER A 440 -36.44 -7.79 12.63
N CYS A 441 -36.83 -9.01 12.21
CA CYS A 441 -37.60 -9.25 11.01
C CYS A 441 -38.91 -9.95 11.31
N SER A 442 -40.01 -9.40 10.82
CA SER A 442 -41.34 -10.00 11.01
C SER A 442 -41.57 -11.28 10.19
N LEU A 443 -40.78 -11.51 9.15
CA LEU A 443 -40.89 -12.68 8.26
C LEU A 443 -40.08 -13.89 8.73
N TRP A 444 -39.14 -13.70 9.64
CA TRP A 444 -38.26 -14.76 10.09
C TRP A 444 -37.77 -14.55 11.50
N ASN A 445 -38.13 -15.51 12.38
CA ASN A 445 -37.64 -15.59 13.76
C ASN A 445 -36.66 -16.75 13.88
N LYS A 446 -35.37 -16.43 13.88
CA LYS A 446 -34.27 -17.40 13.95
C LYS A 446 -34.30 -18.26 15.21
N ILE A 447 -34.60 -17.65 16.36
CA ILE A 447 -34.66 -18.34 17.64
C ILE A 447 -35.79 -19.37 17.63
N GLU A 448 -36.94 -19.00 17.11
CA GLU A 448 -38.09 -19.91 17.03
C GLU A 448 -37.78 -21.13 16.14
N ASP A 449 -37.07 -20.92 15.01
CA ASP A 449 -36.68 -22.02 14.14
C ASP A 449 -35.67 -22.95 14.80
N ILE A 450 -34.67 -22.39 15.51
CA ILE A 450 -33.72 -23.19 16.29
C ILE A 450 -34.44 -24.00 17.34
N ASN A 451 -35.36 -23.37 18.10
CA ASN A 451 -36.14 -24.04 19.16
C ASN A 451 -37.02 -25.17 18.61
N LYS A 452 -37.63 -24.97 17.45
CA LYS A 452 -38.41 -26.03 16.79
C LYS A 452 -37.50 -27.19 16.35
N SER A 453 -36.27 -26.91 15.94
CA SER A 453 -35.32 -27.95 15.57
C SER A 453 -34.91 -28.85 16.77
N PHE A 454 -34.79 -28.29 17.98
CA PHE A 454 -34.47 -29.11 19.15
C PHE A 454 -35.54 -30.13 19.45
N LYS A 455 -36.84 -29.82 19.28
CA LYS A 455 -37.93 -30.77 19.41
C LYS A 455 -37.80 -31.91 18.36
N TYR A 456 -37.47 -31.56 17.15
CA TYR A 456 -37.23 -32.53 16.07
C TYR A 456 -36.01 -33.42 16.37
N ILE A 457 -34.91 -32.84 16.85
CA ILE A 457 -33.69 -33.57 17.23
C ILE A 457 -34.01 -34.55 18.37
N LYS A 458 -34.78 -34.14 19.37
CA LYS A 458 -35.26 -35.00 20.43
C LYS A 458 -36.06 -36.22 19.93
N GLU A 459 -36.94 -36.02 18.97
CA GLU A 459 -37.80 -37.07 18.44
C GLU A 459 -37.11 -38.05 17.51
N CYS A 460 -36.16 -37.55 16.69
CA CYS A 460 -35.56 -38.30 15.59
C CYS A 460 -34.13 -38.76 15.87
N VAL A 461 -33.27 -37.94 16.48
CA VAL A 461 -31.85 -38.19 16.63
C VAL A 461 -31.49 -38.97 17.89
N ILE A 462 -32.20 -38.70 19.01
CA ILE A 462 -31.90 -39.32 20.31
C ILE A 462 -32.23 -40.80 20.37
N LYS A 463 -33.09 -41.32 19.48
CA LYS A 463 -33.43 -42.76 19.44
C LYS A 463 -32.28 -43.66 18.95
N ASP A 464 -31.31 -43.10 18.27
CA ASP A 464 -30.23 -43.84 17.59
C ASP A 464 -28.84 -43.65 18.19
N THR A 465 -28.64 -42.75 19.17
CA THR A 465 -27.31 -42.44 19.74
C THR A 465 -27.19 -42.80 21.21
N CYS A 466 -26.10 -43.50 21.57
CA CYS A 466 -25.73 -43.83 22.94
C CYS A 466 -24.74 -42.81 23.56
N ASP A 467 -24.46 -41.73 22.87
CA ASP A 467 -23.44 -40.75 23.29
C ASP A 467 -24.04 -39.75 24.29
N GLU A 468 -23.35 -39.50 25.38
CA GLU A 468 -23.75 -38.50 26.39
C GLU A 468 -23.51 -37.06 25.94
N LEU A 469 -22.68 -36.83 24.89
CA LEU A 469 -22.28 -35.52 24.38
C LEU A 469 -22.49 -35.46 22.87
N LEU A 470 -23.05 -34.36 22.38
CA LEU A 470 -23.17 -34.04 20.94
C LEU A 470 -22.29 -32.87 20.58
N SER A 471 -21.56 -32.99 19.44
CA SER A 471 -20.78 -31.86 18.92
C SER A 471 -21.70 -30.78 18.34
N PHE A 472 -21.26 -29.52 18.39
CA PHE A 472 -21.98 -28.40 17.76
C PHE A 472 -22.18 -28.64 16.25
N ASP A 473 -21.23 -29.32 15.59
CA ASP A 473 -21.34 -29.68 14.19
C ASP A 473 -22.47 -30.66 13.93
N ASP A 474 -22.66 -31.67 14.78
CA ASP A 474 -23.69 -32.67 14.60
C ASP A 474 -25.08 -32.11 14.89
N ILE A 475 -25.18 -31.24 15.89
CA ILE A 475 -26.46 -30.54 16.20
C ILE A 475 -26.81 -29.59 15.04
N TYR A 476 -25.83 -28.85 14.50
CA TYR A 476 -26.08 -27.97 13.38
C TYR A 476 -26.44 -28.73 12.09
N ARG A 477 -25.81 -29.89 11.82
CA ARG A 477 -26.23 -30.78 10.73
C ARG A 477 -27.67 -31.25 10.89
N SER A 478 -28.05 -31.61 12.09
CA SER A 478 -29.40 -32.04 12.40
C SER A 478 -30.41 -30.88 12.22
N TYR A 479 -30.04 -29.66 12.57
CA TYR A 479 -30.82 -28.46 12.27
C TYR A 479 -30.95 -28.24 10.74
N CYS A 480 -29.88 -28.32 9.97
CA CYS A 480 -29.95 -28.21 8.53
C CYS A 480 -30.83 -29.30 7.88
N TYR A 481 -30.78 -30.53 8.43
CA TYR A 481 -31.64 -31.62 7.99
C TYR A 481 -33.10 -31.34 8.30
N TYR A 482 -33.41 -30.84 9.52
CA TYR A 482 -34.73 -30.37 9.89
C TYR A 482 -35.27 -29.32 8.93
N CYS A 483 -34.47 -28.29 8.58
CA CYS A 483 -34.85 -27.25 7.64
C CYS A 483 -35.19 -27.85 6.25
N THR A 484 -34.38 -28.80 5.79
CA THR A 484 -34.59 -29.47 4.50
C THR A 484 -35.89 -30.27 4.48
N GLN A 485 -36.17 -31.07 5.53
CA GLN A 485 -37.38 -31.87 5.63
C GLN A 485 -38.66 -31.01 5.68
N ASN A 486 -38.59 -29.88 6.39
CA ASN A 486 -39.72 -28.98 6.53
C ASN A 486 -39.81 -27.90 5.42
N LYS A 487 -38.93 -27.97 4.39
CA LYS A 487 -38.87 -27.02 3.27
C LYS A 487 -38.71 -25.58 3.75
N ILE A 488 -37.95 -25.39 4.81
CA ILE A 488 -37.59 -24.05 5.32
C ILE A 488 -36.51 -23.49 4.40
N ASN A 489 -36.80 -22.38 3.74
CA ASN A 489 -35.89 -21.78 2.77
C ASN A 489 -34.73 -20.99 3.42
N ASN A 490 -34.95 -20.48 4.61
CA ASN A 490 -33.96 -19.70 5.35
C ASN A 490 -33.32 -20.58 6.41
N VAL A 491 -32.01 -20.80 6.27
CA VAL A 491 -31.22 -21.58 7.23
C VAL A 491 -30.30 -20.64 7.96
N VAL A 492 -30.34 -20.67 9.29
CA VAL A 492 -29.47 -19.85 10.14
C VAL A 492 -28.01 -20.21 9.89
N SER A 493 -27.12 -19.24 9.81
CA SER A 493 -25.70 -19.50 9.61
C SER A 493 -25.11 -20.26 10.81
N LYS A 494 -24.09 -21.10 10.53
CA LYS A 494 -23.44 -21.87 11.60
C LYS A 494 -22.90 -20.96 12.70
N GLN A 495 -22.31 -19.82 12.33
CA GLN A 495 -21.76 -18.87 13.29
C GLN A 495 -22.83 -18.31 14.25
N TYR A 496 -24.00 -17.96 13.73
CA TYR A 496 -25.13 -17.52 14.55
C TYR A 496 -25.66 -18.66 15.44
N TYR A 497 -25.73 -19.88 14.86
CA TYR A 497 -26.20 -21.07 15.63
C TYR A 497 -25.26 -21.39 16.79
N ASP A 498 -23.96 -21.36 16.59
CA ASP A 498 -22.96 -21.56 17.62
C ASP A 498 -23.03 -20.47 18.70
N LYS A 499 -23.19 -19.18 18.32
CA LYS A 499 -23.43 -18.07 19.25
C LYS A 499 -24.69 -18.31 20.09
N TYR A 500 -25.75 -18.80 19.45
CA TYR A 500 -27.00 -19.12 20.16
C TYR A 500 -26.78 -20.20 21.21
N LEU A 501 -26.06 -21.28 20.87
CA LEU A 501 -25.74 -22.35 21.84
C LEU A 501 -24.92 -21.80 23.02
N TYR A 502 -23.90 -21.00 22.77
CA TYR A 502 -23.08 -20.39 23.82
C TYR A 502 -23.90 -19.50 24.76
N HIS A 503 -24.83 -18.75 24.21
CA HIS A 503 -25.64 -17.83 25.04
C HIS A 503 -26.73 -18.54 25.82
N ASN A 504 -27.50 -19.43 25.17
CA ASN A 504 -28.69 -20.00 25.76
C ASN A 504 -28.47 -21.38 26.42
N CYS A 505 -27.37 -22.04 26.12
CA CYS A 505 -27.06 -23.39 26.57
C CYS A 505 -25.76 -23.48 27.35
N ALA A 506 -25.21 -22.35 27.85
CA ALA A 506 -23.89 -22.27 28.47
C ALA A 506 -23.68 -23.30 29.61
N GLU A 507 -24.70 -23.58 30.40
CA GLU A 507 -24.64 -24.54 31.52
C GLU A 507 -24.51 -26.01 31.08
N TYR A 508 -24.82 -26.29 29.81
CA TYR A 508 -24.79 -27.64 29.23
C TYR A 508 -23.58 -27.84 28.29
N ILE A 509 -22.72 -26.86 28.12
CA ILE A 509 -21.56 -26.93 27.23
C ILE A 509 -20.40 -27.60 27.97
N GLU A 510 -19.79 -28.60 27.34
CA GLU A 510 -18.52 -29.20 27.75
C GLU A 510 -17.46 -29.13 26.62
N TYR A 511 -16.20 -29.06 27.01
CA TYR A 511 -15.06 -29.00 26.09
C TYR A 511 -15.21 -27.94 24.97
N GLU A 512 -15.84 -26.80 25.27
CA GLU A 512 -16.06 -25.64 24.38
C GLU A 512 -16.94 -25.92 23.15
N THR A 513 -17.05 -27.14 22.64
CA THR A 513 -17.72 -27.47 21.36
C THR A 513 -18.70 -28.64 21.46
N PHE A 514 -19.01 -29.10 22.67
CA PHE A 514 -19.95 -30.19 22.91
C PHE A 514 -21.08 -29.76 23.85
N ILE A 515 -22.28 -30.28 23.61
CA ILE A 515 -23.45 -30.07 24.45
C ILE A 515 -23.87 -31.40 25.08
N LYS A 516 -24.29 -31.35 26.36
CA LYS A 516 -24.86 -32.50 27.03
C LYS A 516 -26.21 -32.86 26.43
N MET A 517 -26.43 -34.15 26.20
CA MET A 517 -27.73 -34.68 25.73
C MET A 517 -28.89 -34.32 26.66
N ASP A 518 -28.65 -34.17 27.96
CA ASP A 518 -29.63 -33.77 28.94
C ASP A 518 -30.35 -32.46 28.59
N PHE A 519 -29.66 -31.53 27.94
CA PHE A 519 -30.28 -30.29 27.44
C PHE A 519 -31.37 -30.59 26.43
N ILE A 520 -31.07 -31.42 25.41
CA ILE A 520 -32.03 -31.75 24.35
C ILE A 520 -33.17 -32.63 24.86
N ILE A 521 -32.87 -33.53 25.81
CA ILE A 521 -33.87 -34.40 26.41
C ILE A 521 -34.86 -33.60 27.24
N ASN A 522 -34.41 -32.58 27.97
CA ASN A 522 -35.23 -31.75 28.85
C ASN A 522 -35.89 -30.58 28.12
N TYR A 523 -35.51 -30.31 26.87
CA TYR A 523 -36.11 -29.29 26.03
C TYR A 523 -37.49 -29.73 25.54
#